data_fda4b7ecbf68dd097c4cdffb186740a6
#
_entry.id   fda4b7ecbf68dd097c4cdffb186740a6
#
_cell.length_a   1.000
_cell.length_b   1.000
_cell.length_c   1.000
_cell.angle_alpha   90.00
_cell.angle_beta   90.00
_cell.angle_gamma   90.00
#
_symmetry.space_group_name_H-M   'P 1'
#
loop_
_entity.id
_entity.type
_entity.pdbx_description
1 polymer ?
#
loop_
_entity_poly.entity_id
_entity_poly.type
_entity_poly.pdbx_seq_one_letter_code
_entity_poly.pdbx_strand_id
1 'polypeptide(L)'
;MRRGGTEGLRGHCAGFASRFTAYAVDLGTITGVFMLSLAAADYAAKVVIGHTINWDKGSPFVGVAYSIWWFLYFAYCWAANGKTLGAALLGVRVVREDGARAEAWRAVLRAVVFPLSFLFFGLGFTGILFGRERRALHDVIAGTAVVYTWEARAARLRFLSRDSPSAPAGS
;
A
#
# COMPACT_ATOMS: atom_id res chain seq x y z
N MET A 1 -8.02 17.45 22.08
CA MET A 1 -7.08 17.23 20.97
C MET A 1 -6.04 16.19 21.38
N ARG A 2 -6.19 14.91 20.96
CA ARG A 2 -5.27 13.84 21.34
C ARG A 2 -4.04 13.83 20.43
N ARG A 3 -2.95 14.46 20.84
CA ARG A 3 -1.62 14.41 20.19
C ARG A 3 -0.83 13.13 20.49
N GLY A 4 -1.44 12.09 21.06
CA GLY A 4 -0.73 10.91 21.55
C GLY A 4 -0.48 9.78 20.56
N GLY A 5 -1.07 9.81 19.34
CA GLY A 5 -1.02 8.66 18.41
C GLY A 5 0.29 8.50 17.63
N THR A 6 0.95 9.59 17.29
CA THR A 6 2.14 9.57 16.39
C THR A 6 3.47 9.37 17.12
N GLU A 7 3.53 9.59 18.43
CA GLU A 7 4.80 9.44 19.17
C GLU A 7 5.29 7.98 19.26
N GLY A 8 4.37 7.00 19.26
CA GLY A 8 4.72 5.58 19.30
C GLY A 8 5.29 5.01 18.00
N LEU A 9 5.08 5.69 16.87
CA LEU A 9 5.55 5.24 15.54
C LEU A 9 6.78 6.04 15.04
N ARG A 10 7.22 7.06 15.78
CA ARG A 10 8.40 7.85 15.42
C ARG A 10 9.65 6.97 15.42
N GLY A 11 10.36 6.95 14.31
CA GLY A 11 11.58 6.15 14.12
C GLY A 11 11.35 4.75 13.55
N HIS A 12 10.10 4.26 13.48
CA HIS A 12 9.76 2.92 13.01
C HIS A 12 9.15 2.89 11.59
N CYS A 13 9.02 4.04 10.94
CA CYS A 13 8.48 4.14 9.58
C CYS A 13 9.48 3.60 8.55
N ALA A 14 8.97 2.85 7.58
CA ALA A 14 9.76 2.34 6.47
C ALA A 14 10.35 3.49 5.63
N GLY A 15 11.64 3.39 5.33
CA GLY A 15 12.37 4.37 4.54
C GLY A 15 11.93 4.40 3.07
N PHE A 16 12.42 5.42 2.32
CA PHE A 16 12.12 5.58 0.90
C PHE A 16 12.54 4.35 0.07
N ALA A 17 13.76 3.84 0.29
CA ALA A 17 14.31 2.71 -0.46
C ALA A 17 13.42 1.46 -0.35
N SER A 18 13.00 1.09 0.87
CA SER A 18 12.13 -0.08 1.09
C SER A 18 10.77 0.10 0.41
N ARG A 19 10.19 1.29 0.44
CA ARG A 19 8.92 1.58 -0.22
C ARG A 19 9.05 1.55 -1.74
N PHE A 20 10.12 2.16 -2.28
CA PHE A 20 10.39 2.17 -3.71
C PHE A 20 10.58 0.74 -4.25
N THR A 21 11.39 -0.07 -3.57
CA THR A 21 11.60 -1.48 -3.95
C THR A 21 10.28 -2.28 -3.88
N ALA A 22 9.46 -2.06 -2.84
CA ALA A 22 8.15 -2.69 -2.75
C ALA A 22 7.28 -2.34 -3.97
N TYR A 23 7.20 -1.05 -4.33
CA TYR A 23 6.43 -0.62 -5.49
C TYR A 23 6.99 -1.15 -6.81
N ALA A 24 8.31 -1.25 -6.97
CA ALA A 24 8.92 -1.83 -8.16
C ALA A 24 8.53 -3.31 -8.33
N VAL A 25 8.55 -4.08 -7.25
CA VAL A 25 8.11 -5.48 -7.25
C VAL A 25 6.61 -5.58 -7.56
N ASP A 26 5.78 -4.73 -6.94
CA ASP A 26 4.34 -4.69 -7.19
C ASP A 26 4.04 -4.34 -8.65
N LEU A 27 4.73 -3.34 -9.21
CA LEU A 27 4.56 -2.93 -10.61
C LEU A 27 4.93 -4.07 -11.57
N GLY A 28 6.03 -4.76 -11.32
CA GLY A 28 6.42 -5.94 -12.09
C GLY A 28 5.38 -7.06 -12.02
N THR A 29 4.85 -7.31 -10.82
CA THR A 29 3.79 -8.32 -10.60
C THR A 29 2.49 -7.95 -11.32
N ILE A 30 2.01 -6.71 -11.15
CA ILE A 30 0.77 -6.22 -11.78
C ILE A 30 0.88 -6.31 -13.30
N THR A 31 1.98 -5.80 -13.86
CA THR A 31 2.22 -5.81 -15.31
C THR A 31 2.34 -7.22 -15.83
N GLY A 32 3.12 -8.08 -15.16
CA GLY A 32 3.31 -9.48 -15.55
C GLY A 32 2.00 -10.26 -15.57
N VAL A 33 1.19 -10.15 -14.51
CA VAL A 33 -0.11 -10.83 -14.43
C VAL A 33 -1.09 -10.29 -15.47
N PHE A 34 -1.12 -8.96 -15.68
CA PHE A 34 -1.97 -8.36 -16.72
C PHE A 34 -1.60 -8.86 -18.13
N MET A 35 -0.32 -8.86 -18.49
CA MET A 35 0.15 -9.35 -19.78
C MET A 35 -0.12 -10.83 -19.97
N LEU A 36 0.07 -11.63 -18.91
CA LEU A 36 -0.27 -13.05 -18.93
C LEU A 36 -1.77 -13.29 -19.12
N SER A 37 -2.62 -12.46 -18.49
CA SER A 37 -4.08 -12.52 -18.67
C SER A 37 -4.49 -12.22 -20.11
N LEU A 38 -3.89 -11.21 -20.75
CA LEU A 38 -4.13 -10.91 -22.16
C LEU A 38 -3.69 -12.06 -23.07
N ALA A 39 -2.50 -12.62 -22.82
CA ALA A 39 -1.99 -13.76 -23.58
C ALA A 39 -2.87 -15.01 -23.43
N ALA A 40 -3.35 -15.26 -22.21
CA ALA A 40 -4.26 -16.38 -21.94
C ALA A 40 -5.62 -16.20 -22.64
N ALA A 41 -6.16 -14.96 -22.64
CA ALA A 41 -7.39 -14.65 -23.35
C ALA A 41 -7.23 -14.81 -24.87
N ASP A 42 -6.09 -14.39 -25.42
CA ASP A 42 -5.78 -14.55 -26.85
C ASP A 42 -5.65 -16.03 -27.24
N TYR A 43 -4.96 -16.82 -26.41
CA TYR A 43 -4.85 -18.27 -26.61
C TYR A 43 -6.22 -18.96 -26.53
N ALA A 44 -7.03 -18.62 -25.55
CA ALA A 44 -8.37 -19.16 -25.41
C ALA A 44 -9.27 -18.81 -26.63
N ALA A 45 -9.20 -17.58 -27.11
CA ALA A 45 -9.91 -17.16 -28.31
C ALA A 45 -9.47 -17.98 -29.55
N LYS A 46 -8.16 -18.17 -29.72
CA LYS A 46 -7.61 -18.99 -30.79
C LYS A 46 -8.15 -20.43 -30.77
N VAL A 47 -8.24 -21.02 -29.57
CA VAL A 47 -8.74 -22.41 -29.41
C VAL A 47 -10.24 -22.50 -29.65
N VAL A 48 -11.04 -21.52 -29.19
CA VAL A 48 -12.51 -21.57 -29.22
C VAL A 48 -13.07 -21.07 -30.56
N ILE A 49 -12.54 -19.95 -31.07
CA ILE A 49 -13.08 -19.26 -32.26
C ILE A 49 -12.14 -19.30 -33.47
N GLY A 50 -10.99 -19.94 -33.36
CA GLY A 50 -10.07 -20.18 -34.45
C GLY A 50 -9.15 -19.01 -34.85
N HIS A 51 -9.26 -17.85 -34.18
CA HIS A 51 -8.41 -16.68 -34.47
C HIS A 51 -8.07 -15.92 -33.18
N THR A 52 -6.97 -15.16 -33.23
CA THR A 52 -6.46 -14.34 -32.14
C THR A 52 -7.18 -13.00 -32.07
N ILE A 53 -7.34 -12.43 -30.87
CA ILE A 53 -8.00 -11.13 -30.67
C ILE A 53 -7.06 -9.97 -31.06
N ASN A 54 -5.74 -10.21 -31.01
CA ASN A 54 -4.69 -9.23 -31.36
C ASN A 54 -4.85 -7.91 -30.59
N TRP A 55 -4.59 -7.99 -29.28
CA TRP A 55 -4.68 -6.82 -28.39
C TRP A 55 -3.68 -5.72 -28.81
N ASP A 56 -4.19 -4.59 -29.28
CA ASP A 56 -3.35 -3.41 -29.48
C ASP A 56 -2.99 -2.81 -28.12
N LYS A 57 -1.73 -3.02 -27.70
CA LYS A 57 -1.19 -2.55 -26.41
C LYS A 57 -1.11 -1.02 -26.32
N GLY A 58 -1.14 -0.32 -27.47
CA GLY A 58 -1.22 1.14 -27.53
C GLY A 58 -2.64 1.67 -27.48
N SER A 59 -3.64 0.79 -27.54
CA SER A 59 -5.05 1.18 -27.51
C SER A 59 -5.42 1.84 -26.17
N PRO A 60 -6.16 2.96 -26.19
CA PRO A 60 -6.69 3.58 -24.98
C PRO A 60 -7.52 2.62 -24.13
N PHE A 61 -8.21 1.67 -24.76
CA PHE A 61 -9.00 0.66 -24.06
C PHE A 61 -8.11 -0.24 -23.18
N VAL A 62 -7.00 -0.74 -23.70
CA VAL A 62 -6.04 -1.55 -22.93
C VAL A 62 -5.40 -0.72 -21.82
N GLY A 63 -5.11 0.56 -22.09
CA GLY A 63 -4.60 1.50 -21.08
C GLY A 63 -5.58 1.72 -19.92
N VAL A 64 -6.87 1.91 -20.20
CA VAL A 64 -7.92 2.04 -19.19
C VAL A 64 -8.08 0.74 -18.40
N ALA A 65 -8.12 -0.40 -19.08
CA ALA A 65 -8.21 -1.71 -18.42
C ALA A 65 -7.01 -1.96 -17.49
N TYR A 66 -5.79 -1.62 -17.90
CA TYR A 66 -4.60 -1.70 -17.10
C TYR A 66 -4.67 -0.77 -15.87
N SER A 67 -5.18 0.45 -16.03
CA SER A 67 -5.33 1.42 -14.95
C SER A 67 -6.34 0.94 -13.89
N ILE A 68 -7.45 0.36 -14.33
CA ILE A 68 -8.45 -0.25 -13.43
C ILE A 68 -7.83 -1.45 -12.70
N TRP A 69 -7.13 -2.32 -13.41
CA TRP A 69 -6.44 -3.48 -12.85
C TRP A 69 -5.43 -3.08 -11.78
N TRP A 70 -4.60 -2.07 -12.06
CA TRP A 70 -3.63 -1.48 -11.16
C TRP A 70 -4.30 -0.94 -9.89
N PHE A 71 -5.38 -0.15 -10.05
CA PHE A 71 -6.13 0.41 -8.94
C PHE A 71 -6.74 -0.68 -8.05
N LEU A 72 -7.39 -1.68 -8.64
CA LEU A 72 -8.01 -2.77 -7.92
C LEU A 72 -6.99 -3.59 -7.12
N TYR A 73 -5.81 -3.84 -7.68
CA TYR A 73 -4.74 -4.53 -6.98
C TYR A 73 -4.35 -3.81 -5.69
N PHE A 74 -4.04 -2.52 -5.77
CA PHE A 74 -3.62 -1.76 -4.58
C PHE A 74 -4.76 -1.59 -3.58
N ALA A 75 -5.95 -1.23 -4.03
CA ALA A 75 -7.12 -1.08 -3.17
C ALA A 75 -7.44 -2.38 -2.42
N TYR A 76 -7.46 -3.50 -3.13
CA TYR A 76 -7.71 -4.81 -2.53
C TYR A 76 -6.62 -5.22 -1.54
N CYS A 77 -5.35 -5.15 -1.93
CA CYS A 77 -4.23 -5.56 -1.07
C CYS A 77 -4.16 -4.76 0.22
N TRP A 78 -4.35 -3.45 0.13
CA TRP A 78 -4.34 -2.59 1.32
C TRP A 78 -5.59 -2.77 2.18
N ALA A 79 -6.76 -2.97 1.58
CA ALA A 79 -8.00 -3.22 2.34
C ALA A 79 -7.99 -4.60 3.01
N ALA A 80 -7.54 -5.63 2.29
CA ALA A 80 -7.56 -7.01 2.77
C ALA A 80 -6.53 -7.26 3.88
N ASN A 81 -5.27 -6.88 3.68
CA ASN A 81 -4.17 -7.26 4.57
C ASN A 81 -3.30 -6.09 5.04
N GLY A 82 -3.53 -4.87 4.53
CA GLY A 82 -2.70 -3.71 4.78
C GLY A 82 -1.29 -3.80 4.16
N LYS A 83 -1.08 -4.74 3.23
CA LYS A 83 0.21 -4.93 2.56
C LYS A 83 -0.01 -5.48 1.15
N THR A 84 0.79 -5.02 0.21
CA THR A 84 0.90 -5.56 -1.14
C THR A 84 1.90 -6.73 -1.14
N LEU A 85 2.05 -7.39 -2.26
CA LEU A 85 3.00 -8.49 -2.41
C LEU A 85 4.44 -7.99 -2.24
N GLY A 86 4.82 -6.88 -2.88
CA GLY A 86 6.13 -6.25 -2.69
C GLY A 86 6.36 -5.79 -1.25
N ALA A 87 5.35 -5.20 -0.61
CA ALA A 87 5.41 -4.83 0.79
C ALA A 87 5.58 -6.04 1.73
N ALA A 88 4.93 -7.16 1.40
CA ALA A 88 5.06 -8.40 2.17
C ALA A 88 6.48 -8.99 2.08
N LEU A 89 7.09 -8.97 0.89
CA LEU A 89 8.47 -9.44 0.68
C LEU A 89 9.49 -8.62 1.47
N LEU A 90 9.26 -7.31 1.59
CA LEU A 90 10.16 -6.40 2.34
C LEU A 90 9.79 -6.27 3.82
N GLY A 91 8.80 -7.03 4.30
CA GLY A 91 8.40 -7.01 5.69
C GLY A 91 7.79 -5.68 6.13
N VAL A 92 7.18 -4.91 5.22
CA VAL A 92 6.51 -3.64 5.54
C VAL A 92 4.99 -3.77 5.40
N ARG A 93 4.27 -2.93 6.15
CA ARG A 93 2.80 -2.88 6.06
C ARG A 93 2.25 -1.49 6.34
N VAL A 94 1.06 -1.23 5.80
CA VAL A 94 0.27 -0.03 6.07
C VAL A 94 -0.52 -0.23 7.37
N VAL A 95 -0.38 0.73 8.27
CA VAL A 95 -1.13 0.78 9.53
C VAL A 95 -1.75 2.16 9.68
N ARG A 96 -2.73 2.28 10.56
CA ARG A 96 -3.26 3.56 11.01
C ARG A 96 -2.26 4.24 11.96
N GLU A 97 -2.43 5.53 12.24
CA GLU A 97 -1.55 6.32 13.11
C GLU A 97 -1.41 5.75 14.53
N ASP A 98 -2.40 5.02 15.01
CA ASP A 98 -2.40 4.32 16.30
C ASP A 98 -1.79 2.90 16.26
N GLY A 99 -1.22 2.50 15.12
CA GLY A 99 -0.66 1.16 14.91
C GLY A 99 -1.69 0.07 14.63
N ALA A 100 -2.99 0.40 14.63
CA ALA A 100 -4.04 -0.54 14.27
C ALA A 100 -4.06 -0.79 12.75
N ARG A 101 -4.80 -1.82 12.34
CA ARG A 101 -5.03 -2.10 10.91
C ARG A 101 -5.76 -0.92 10.27
N ALA A 102 -5.31 -0.50 9.10
CA ALA A 102 -6.01 0.53 8.32
C ALA A 102 -7.40 0.01 7.90
N GLU A 103 -8.40 0.85 8.03
CA GLU A 103 -9.77 0.56 7.59
C GLU A 103 -9.83 0.54 6.05
N ALA A 104 -10.73 -0.26 5.48
CA ALA A 104 -10.83 -0.46 4.03
C ALA A 104 -11.00 0.87 3.26
N TRP A 105 -11.81 1.81 3.76
CA TRP A 105 -12.03 3.10 3.12
C TRP A 105 -10.73 3.95 3.05
N ARG A 106 -9.85 3.86 4.07
CA ARG A 106 -8.54 4.53 4.08
C ARG A 106 -7.61 3.93 3.04
N ALA A 107 -7.69 2.62 2.84
CA ALA A 107 -6.96 1.92 1.79
C ALA A 107 -7.40 2.37 0.39
N VAL A 108 -8.70 2.50 0.16
CA VAL A 108 -9.27 3.01 -1.10
C VAL A 108 -8.88 4.48 -1.31
N LEU A 109 -9.05 5.34 -0.30
CA LEU A 109 -8.63 6.75 -0.36
C LEU A 109 -7.14 6.87 -0.71
N ARG A 110 -6.29 6.05 -0.08
CA ARG A 110 -4.87 5.98 -0.38
C ARG A 110 -4.62 5.60 -1.84
N ALA A 111 -5.33 4.59 -2.37
CA ALA A 111 -5.19 4.15 -3.76
C ALA A 111 -5.62 5.23 -4.76
N VAL A 112 -6.63 6.04 -4.44
CA VAL A 112 -7.08 7.18 -5.26
C VAL A 112 -6.05 8.32 -5.24
N VAL A 113 -5.49 8.63 -4.06
CA VAL A 113 -4.54 9.74 -3.90
C VAL A 113 -3.12 9.36 -4.34
N PHE A 114 -2.80 8.06 -4.38
CA PHE A 114 -1.47 7.58 -4.72
C PHE A 114 -0.96 8.08 -6.10
N PRO A 115 -1.75 8.02 -7.21
CA PRO A 115 -1.32 8.56 -8.50
C PRO A 115 -1.00 10.06 -8.46
N LEU A 116 -1.73 10.84 -7.64
CA LEU A 116 -1.47 12.26 -7.49
C LEU A 116 -0.06 12.53 -6.93
N SER A 117 0.45 11.62 -6.10
CA SER A 117 1.82 11.74 -5.56
C SER A 117 2.90 11.67 -6.65
N PHE A 118 2.61 10.98 -7.76
CA PHE A 118 3.48 10.95 -8.95
C PHE A 118 3.23 12.15 -9.87
N LEU A 119 1.96 12.55 -10.06
CA LEU A 119 1.58 13.65 -10.95
C LEU A 119 2.22 14.97 -10.53
N PHE A 120 2.38 15.21 -9.24
CA PHE A 120 3.10 16.36 -8.68
C PHE A 120 4.62 16.15 -8.68
N PHE A 121 5.20 15.60 -9.76
CA PHE A 121 6.64 15.39 -9.93
C PHE A 121 7.34 14.70 -8.75
N GLY A 122 6.63 13.79 -8.07
CA GLY A 122 7.16 13.11 -6.89
C GLY A 122 7.18 13.96 -5.62
N LEU A 123 6.68 15.21 -5.63
CA LEU A 123 6.57 16.05 -4.43
C LEU A 123 5.77 15.37 -3.32
N GLY A 124 4.83 14.49 -3.68
CA GLY A 124 4.13 13.65 -2.71
C GLY A 124 5.01 12.72 -1.88
N PHE A 125 6.25 12.47 -2.32
CA PHE A 125 7.23 11.65 -1.61
C PHE A 125 8.26 12.46 -0.80
N THR A 126 8.29 13.78 -0.94
CA THR A 126 9.24 14.65 -0.20
C THR A 126 9.09 14.49 1.31
N GLY A 127 7.88 14.25 1.79
CA GLY A 127 7.62 13.95 3.19
C GLY A 127 8.34 12.71 3.74
N ILE A 128 8.69 11.75 2.87
CA ILE A 128 9.48 10.57 3.25
C ILE A 128 10.97 10.93 3.37
N LEU A 129 11.45 11.83 2.52
CA LEU A 129 12.87 12.22 2.45
C LEU A 129 13.22 13.24 3.53
N PHE A 130 12.40 14.27 3.69
CA PHE A 130 12.67 15.43 4.55
C PHE A 130 11.80 15.50 5.80
N GLY A 131 10.66 14.80 5.84
CA GLY A 131 9.74 14.80 6.97
C GLY A 131 10.25 13.96 8.15
N ARG A 132 10.14 14.50 9.37
CA ARG A 132 10.47 13.76 10.62
C ARG A 132 9.67 12.45 10.77
N GLU A 133 8.50 12.37 10.17
CA GLU A 133 7.59 11.21 10.25
C GLU A 133 7.75 10.25 9.06
N ARG A 134 8.57 10.59 8.05
CA ARG A 134 8.79 9.78 6.84
C ARG A 134 7.50 9.29 6.18
N ARG A 135 6.51 10.18 6.08
CA ARG A 135 5.18 9.91 5.49
C ARG A 135 5.05 10.57 4.14
N ALA A 136 4.50 9.85 3.16
CA ALA A 136 4.14 10.42 1.86
C ALA A 136 2.83 11.20 1.96
N LEU A 137 2.55 12.06 0.96
CA LEU A 137 1.31 12.85 0.91
C LEU A 137 0.06 11.98 1.00
N HIS A 138 0.00 10.90 0.24
CA HIS A 138 -1.12 9.95 0.27
C HIS A 138 -1.26 9.22 1.61
N ASP A 139 -0.15 9.02 2.35
CA ASP A 139 -0.18 8.47 3.71
C ASP A 139 -0.81 9.46 4.69
N VAL A 140 -0.43 10.74 4.57
CA VAL A 140 -0.95 11.82 5.44
C VAL A 140 -2.44 12.03 5.21
N ILE A 141 -2.88 12.11 3.95
CA ILE A 141 -4.29 12.31 3.58
C ILE A 141 -5.15 11.14 4.05
N ALA A 142 -4.66 9.90 3.92
CA ALA A 142 -5.37 8.71 4.37
C ALA A 142 -5.26 8.45 5.89
N GLY A 143 -4.46 9.22 6.64
CA GLY A 143 -4.22 8.99 8.06
C GLY A 143 -3.55 7.64 8.34
N THR A 144 -2.60 7.26 7.47
CA THR A 144 -1.88 5.98 7.53
C THR A 144 -0.37 6.19 7.65
N ALA A 145 0.34 5.14 8.02
CA ALA A 145 1.80 5.09 8.03
C ALA A 145 2.28 3.73 7.51
N VAL A 146 3.46 3.68 6.91
CA VAL A 146 4.09 2.44 6.49
C VAL A 146 5.20 2.11 7.47
N VAL A 147 5.07 0.96 8.14
CA VAL A 147 5.99 0.50 9.19
C VAL A 147 6.48 -0.91 8.89
N TYR A 148 7.60 -1.28 9.48
CA TYR A 148 8.06 -2.67 9.43
C TYR A 148 7.14 -3.57 10.26
N THR A 149 6.88 -4.79 9.78
CA THR A 149 5.87 -5.72 10.35
C THR A 149 6.20 -6.13 11.78
N TRP A 150 7.49 -6.30 12.11
CA TRP A 150 7.94 -6.65 13.46
C TRP A 150 7.73 -5.50 14.46
N GLU A 151 7.87 -4.25 14.00
CA GLU A 151 7.72 -3.07 14.86
C GLU A 151 6.26 -2.69 15.09
N ALA A 152 5.37 -2.94 14.11
CA ALA A 152 3.93 -2.75 14.27
C ALA A 152 3.36 -3.58 15.45
N ARG A 153 3.88 -4.80 15.63
CA ARG A 153 3.48 -5.67 16.74
C ARG A 153 3.97 -5.13 18.09
N ALA A 154 5.21 -4.67 18.15
CA ALA A 154 5.79 -4.09 19.36
C ALA A 154 5.10 -2.77 19.75
N ALA A 155 4.78 -1.90 18.78
CA ALA A 155 4.05 -0.66 19.01
C ALA A 155 2.63 -0.93 19.57
N ARG A 156 1.93 -1.92 19.03
CA ARG A 156 0.60 -2.33 19.50
C ARG A 156 0.65 -2.86 20.93
N LEU A 157 1.64 -3.68 21.28
CA LEU A 157 1.81 -4.20 22.64
C LEU A 157 2.10 -3.08 23.64
N ARG A 158 2.94 -2.11 23.26
CA ARG A 158 3.22 -0.93 24.12
C ARG A 158 1.98 -0.04 24.31
N PHE A 159 1.13 0.09 23.30
CA PHE A 159 -0.12 0.84 23.41
C PHE A 159 -1.07 0.14 24.41
N LEU A 160 -1.27 -1.17 24.26
CA LEU A 160 -2.13 -1.97 25.13
C LEU A 160 -1.63 -2.01 26.58
N SER A 161 -0.31 -2.04 26.80
CA SER A 161 0.26 -2.01 28.16
C SER A 161 0.11 -0.65 28.87
N ARG A 162 -0.03 0.45 28.12
CA ARG A 162 -0.31 1.78 28.68
C ARG A 162 -1.78 1.98 29.08
N ASP A 163 -2.70 1.31 28.35
CA ASP A 163 -4.13 1.37 28.63
C ASP A 163 -4.60 0.32 29.66
N SER A 164 -3.72 -0.59 30.09
CA SER A 164 -4.00 -1.48 31.22
C SER A 164 -3.95 -0.68 32.52
N PRO A 165 -5.05 -0.57 33.30
CA PRO A 165 -5.00 0.04 34.60
C PRO A 165 -3.97 -0.74 35.46
N SER A 166 -3.02 -0.02 36.05
CA SER A 166 -2.12 -0.60 37.04
C SER A 166 -2.97 -1.34 38.07
N ALA A 167 -2.79 -2.66 38.14
CA ALA A 167 -3.39 -3.44 39.21
C ALA A 167 -3.06 -2.76 40.54
N PRO A 168 -4.03 -2.54 41.46
CA PRO A 168 -3.75 -1.94 42.74
C PRO A 168 -2.71 -2.82 43.45
N ALA A 169 -1.61 -2.20 43.89
CA ALA A 169 -0.63 -2.84 44.72
C ALA A 169 -1.38 -3.35 45.93
N GLY A 170 -1.42 -4.67 46.10
CA GLY A 170 -2.07 -5.33 47.18
C GLY A 170 -1.47 -4.87 48.52
N SER A 171 -2.33 -4.38 49.36
CA SER A 171 -2.10 -4.14 50.77
C SER A 171 -1.93 -5.47 51.53
#